data_a392614e30103f4ffa5ad751516d2c06
#
_entry.id   a392614e30103f4ffa5ad751516d2c06
#
_cell.length_a   1.000
_cell.length_b   1.000
_cell.length_c   1.000
_cell.angle_alpha   90.00
_cell.angle_beta   90.00
_cell.angle_gamma   90.00
#
_symmetry.space_group_name_H-M   'P 1'
#
loop_
_entity.id
_entity.type
_entity.pdbx_description
1 polymer ?
#
loop_
_entity_poly.entity_id
_entity_poly.type
_entity_poly.pdbx_seq_one_letter_code
_entity_poly.pdbx_strand_id
1 'polypeptide(L)'
;MLPRRTSLAHSSEVAHMEIRRGDIYYADLTPVVGCEQGGRRPVLVIQNDVGNHHGSTVIVAAITSRRRRKRRLPTHIGLPRLPTGLRTASFAMLEQVRTIDRMRLGAYIGRLDGERMAAVDRAILISFGLDGLVGYDGKNAEK
;
A
#
# COMPACT_ATOMS: atom_id res chain seq x y z
N MET A 1 28.98 -2.66 -16.58
CA MET A 1 27.88 -1.99 -16.51
C MET A 1 26.98 -2.37 -15.46
N LEU A 2 26.68 -3.57 -15.35
CA LEU A 2 25.85 -3.97 -14.35
C LEU A 2 26.24 -3.47 -13.02
N PRO A 3 27.43 -3.44 -12.66
CA PRO A 3 27.79 -3.04 -11.34
C PRO A 3 27.27 -1.69 -11.02
N ARG A 4 27.30 -0.81 -11.98
CA ARG A 4 26.89 0.40 -11.65
C ARG A 4 25.53 0.44 -11.41
N ARG A 5 24.93 -0.64 -11.66
CA ARG A 5 23.59 -0.70 -11.42
C ARG A 5 23.43 -0.73 -10.00
N THR A 6 24.37 -0.72 -9.21
CA THR A 6 24.23 -0.74 -7.81
C THR A 6 23.33 0.36 -7.37
N SER A 7 23.83 1.48 -6.97
CA SER A 7 22.90 2.46 -6.44
C SER A 7 22.28 3.29 -7.53
N LEU A 8 23.07 3.80 -8.41
CA LEU A 8 22.54 4.69 -9.41
C LEU A 8 21.56 4.00 -10.35
N ALA A 9 21.91 2.83 -10.85
CA ALA A 9 21.03 2.13 -11.75
C ALA A 9 19.78 1.69 -11.05
N HIS A 10 19.91 1.26 -9.79
CA HIS A 10 18.74 0.86 -9.02
C HIS A 10 17.80 2.05 -8.82
N SER A 11 18.33 3.21 -8.51
CA SER A 11 17.53 4.39 -8.33
C SER A 11 16.81 4.73 -9.62
N SER A 12 17.50 4.60 -10.74
CA SER A 12 16.92 4.90 -12.02
C SER A 12 15.80 3.91 -12.34
N GLU A 13 15.99 2.65 -12.02
CA GLU A 13 14.97 1.64 -12.24
C GLU A 13 13.72 1.93 -11.43
N VAL A 14 13.88 2.31 -10.18
CA VAL A 14 12.73 2.63 -9.34
C VAL A 14 12.01 3.85 -9.89
N ALA A 15 12.75 4.86 -10.34
CA ALA A 15 12.16 6.06 -10.86
C ALA A 15 11.34 5.82 -12.12
N HIS A 16 11.73 4.82 -12.93
CA HIS A 16 11.03 4.50 -14.15
C HIS A 16 10.08 3.30 -14.03
N MET A 17 10.00 2.73 -12.82
CA MET A 17 9.13 1.61 -12.57
C MET A 17 7.68 2.02 -12.79
N GLU A 18 6.92 1.17 -13.45
CA GLU A 18 5.51 1.45 -13.63
C GLU A 18 4.77 0.99 -12.39
N ILE A 19 4.47 1.92 -11.52
CA ILE A 19 3.76 1.67 -10.28
C ILE A 19 2.27 1.83 -10.57
N ARG A 20 1.47 0.88 -10.11
CA ARG A 20 0.02 0.92 -10.32
C ARG A 20 -0.70 0.82 -8.99
N ARG A 21 -1.85 1.47 -8.91
CA ARG A 21 -2.70 1.38 -7.74
C ARG A 21 -3.07 -0.08 -7.51
N GLY A 22 -2.88 -0.56 -6.30
CA GLY A 22 -3.13 -1.96 -5.95
C GLY A 22 -1.88 -2.81 -5.90
N ASP A 23 -0.75 -2.28 -6.37
CA ASP A 23 0.53 -3.00 -6.28
C ASP A 23 1.01 -3.06 -4.85
N ILE A 24 1.76 -4.11 -4.52
CA ILE A 24 2.36 -4.29 -3.21
C ILE A 24 3.88 -4.34 -3.39
N TYR A 25 4.58 -3.51 -2.63
CA TYR A 25 6.04 -3.43 -2.65
C TYR A 25 6.58 -3.47 -1.25
N TYR A 26 7.83 -3.88 -1.07
CA TYR A 26 8.54 -3.59 0.16
C TYR A 26 8.92 -2.11 0.14
N ALA A 27 8.91 -1.50 1.29
CA ALA A 27 9.34 -0.10 1.42
C ALA A 27 9.97 0.11 2.80
N ASP A 28 10.87 1.08 2.88
CA ASP A 28 11.46 1.48 4.14
C ASP A 28 10.65 2.65 4.66
N LEU A 29 9.97 2.45 5.76
CA LEU A 29 9.08 3.45 6.34
C LEU A 29 9.72 4.25 7.47
N THR A 30 10.99 4.01 7.76
CA THR A 30 11.69 4.80 8.78
C THR A 30 12.05 6.17 8.23
N PRO A 31 12.18 7.18 9.07
CA PRO A 31 11.90 7.15 10.51
C PRO A 31 10.41 7.34 10.80
N VAL A 32 10.00 6.90 12.00
CA VAL A 32 8.61 7.04 12.43
C VAL A 32 8.60 7.52 13.88
N VAL A 33 7.43 7.93 14.34
CA VAL A 33 7.25 8.37 15.72
C VAL A 33 6.09 7.58 16.33
N GLY A 34 6.31 7.10 17.55
CA GLY A 34 5.26 6.48 18.35
C GLY A 34 4.62 5.27 17.68
N CYS A 35 3.32 5.30 17.55
CA CYS A 35 2.55 4.17 17.04
C CYS A 35 2.52 4.05 15.53
N GLU A 36 3.27 4.89 14.82
CA GLU A 36 3.35 4.77 13.37
C GLU A 36 4.05 3.48 12.98
N GLN A 37 3.60 2.89 11.90
CA GLN A 37 4.23 1.67 11.40
C GLN A 37 5.53 2.04 10.70
N GLY A 38 6.62 1.44 11.14
CA GLY A 38 7.93 1.76 10.60
C GLY A 38 8.68 0.52 10.14
N GLY A 39 9.95 0.72 9.81
CA GLY A 39 10.81 -0.35 9.37
C GLY A 39 10.56 -0.73 7.92
N ARG A 40 11.27 -1.76 7.48
CA ARG A 40 11.10 -2.27 6.13
C ARG A 40 9.95 -3.26 6.15
N ARG A 41 8.92 -2.96 5.40
CA ARG A 41 7.71 -3.79 5.39
C ARG A 41 6.95 -3.64 4.09
N PRO A 42 6.04 -4.56 3.81
CA PRO A 42 5.19 -4.42 2.64
C PRO A 42 4.29 -3.19 2.78
N VAL A 43 4.02 -2.55 1.65
CA VAL A 43 3.08 -1.45 1.57
C VAL A 43 2.19 -1.66 0.36
N LEU A 44 0.96 -1.15 0.44
CA LEU A 44 0.00 -1.22 -0.65
C LEU A 44 -0.08 0.16 -1.28
N VAL A 45 0.07 0.22 -2.60
CA VAL A 45 -0.05 1.48 -3.32
C VAL A 45 -1.52 1.83 -3.45
N ILE A 46 -1.91 2.99 -2.92
CA ILE A 46 -3.31 3.43 -2.98
C ILE A 46 -3.46 4.73 -3.77
N GLN A 47 -2.37 5.34 -4.21
CA GLN A 47 -2.43 6.56 -4.99
C GLN A 47 -2.99 6.28 -6.38
N ASN A 48 -3.69 7.27 -6.94
CA ASN A 48 -4.24 7.14 -8.29
C ASN A 48 -3.12 6.97 -9.33
N ASP A 49 -3.48 6.37 -10.46
CA ASP A 49 -2.47 5.99 -11.44
C ASP A 49 -1.89 7.18 -12.21
N VAL A 50 -2.61 8.30 -12.29
CA VAL A 50 -2.03 9.49 -12.89
C VAL A 50 -0.88 9.98 -12.02
N GLY A 51 -1.09 10.04 -10.70
CA GLY A 51 -0.03 10.42 -9.78
C GLY A 51 1.10 9.39 -9.78
N ASN A 52 0.76 8.10 -9.87
CA ASN A 52 1.78 7.06 -9.91
C ASN A 52 2.67 7.19 -11.14
N HIS A 53 2.09 7.61 -12.24
CA HIS A 53 2.86 7.73 -13.48
C HIS A 53 3.73 8.98 -13.51
N HIS A 54 3.23 10.08 -12.99
CA HIS A 54 3.92 11.37 -13.13
C HIS A 54 4.62 11.87 -11.88
N GLY A 55 4.21 11.43 -10.71
CA GLY A 55 4.73 12.00 -9.47
C GLY A 55 6.04 11.40 -9.00
N SER A 56 6.72 12.14 -8.15
CA SER A 56 7.94 11.66 -7.51
C SER A 56 7.65 10.99 -6.17
N THR A 57 6.42 11.08 -5.70
CA THR A 57 6.00 10.45 -4.44
C THR A 57 4.83 9.53 -4.71
N VAL A 58 4.57 8.65 -3.74
CA VAL A 58 3.49 7.69 -3.86
C VAL A 58 2.80 7.56 -2.51
N ILE A 59 1.46 7.50 -2.54
CA ILE A 59 0.68 7.33 -1.32
C ILE A 59 0.49 5.84 -1.11
N VAL A 60 0.86 5.35 0.08
CA VAL A 60 0.81 3.93 0.40
C VAL A 60 0.14 3.71 1.74
N ALA A 61 -0.37 2.50 1.95
CA ALA A 61 -0.89 2.04 3.23
C ALA A 61 0.04 0.94 3.74
N ALA A 62 0.38 0.98 5.02
CA ALA A 62 1.26 -0.02 5.60
C ALA A 62 0.56 -1.36 5.72
N ILE A 63 1.31 -2.43 5.55
CA ILE A 63 0.81 -3.80 5.69
C ILE A 63 1.50 -4.44 6.88
N THR A 64 0.74 -5.12 7.72
CA THR A 64 1.28 -5.79 8.89
C THR A 64 0.80 -7.24 8.93
N SER A 65 1.60 -8.11 9.52
CA SER A 65 1.25 -9.51 9.67
C SER A 65 0.07 -9.65 10.62
N ARG A 66 -0.84 -10.58 10.32
CA ARG A 66 -1.99 -10.84 11.19
C ARG A 66 -1.54 -11.37 12.54
N ARG A 67 -0.37 -11.96 12.63
CA ARG A 67 0.15 -12.44 13.89
C ARG A 67 0.39 -11.32 14.88
N ARG A 68 0.74 -10.14 14.39
CA ARG A 68 1.06 -9.02 15.25
C ARG A 68 -0.17 -8.26 15.71
N ARG A 69 -1.30 -8.46 15.01
CA ARG A 69 -2.51 -7.73 15.31
C ARG A 69 -3.58 -8.70 15.72
N LYS A 70 -3.98 -8.67 16.98
CA LYS A 70 -5.03 -9.53 17.48
C LYS A 70 -6.41 -8.94 17.23
N ARG A 71 -6.50 -7.61 17.12
CA ARG A 71 -7.78 -6.96 16.88
C ARG A 71 -7.79 -6.36 15.49
N ARG A 72 -8.90 -6.55 14.81
CA ARG A 72 -9.08 -6.01 13.49
C ARG A 72 -9.95 -4.76 13.58
N LEU A 73 -9.50 -3.68 12.96
CA LEU A 73 -10.25 -2.44 12.88
C LEU A 73 -11.04 -2.40 11.59
N PRO A 74 -12.11 -1.57 11.51
CA PRO A 74 -12.86 -1.43 10.25
C PRO A 74 -12.01 -0.96 9.08
N THR A 75 -10.89 -0.29 9.36
CA THR A 75 -9.98 0.18 8.33
C THR A 75 -8.93 -0.86 7.94
N HIS A 76 -9.02 -2.07 8.48
CA HIS A 76 -8.10 -3.15 8.14
C HIS A 76 -8.71 -4.04 7.07
N ILE A 77 -7.93 -4.33 6.04
CA ILE A 77 -8.36 -5.24 4.97
C ILE A 77 -7.48 -6.47 5.03
N GLY A 78 -8.11 -7.64 5.17
CA GLY A 78 -7.37 -8.90 5.23
C GLY A 78 -6.78 -9.23 3.88
N LEU A 79 -5.52 -9.63 3.90
CA LEU A 79 -4.77 -10.01 2.70
C LEU A 79 -4.23 -11.41 2.91
N PRO A 80 -4.71 -12.38 2.13
CA PRO A 80 -4.19 -13.73 2.26
C PRO A 80 -2.79 -13.80 1.65
N ARG A 81 -2.05 -14.84 2.01
CA ARG A 81 -0.72 -15.04 1.47
C ARG A 81 -0.76 -15.21 -0.05
N LEU A 82 -1.78 -15.91 -0.54
CA LEU A 82 -1.96 -16.11 -1.98
C LEU A 82 -3.28 -15.54 -2.41
N PRO A 83 -3.35 -14.92 -3.55
CA PRO A 83 -2.30 -14.75 -4.57
C PRO A 83 -1.49 -13.47 -4.40
N THR A 84 -1.54 -12.81 -3.24
CA THR A 84 -0.90 -11.50 -3.08
C THR A 84 0.62 -11.54 -3.16
N GLY A 85 1.22 -12.70 -2.88
CA GLY A 85 2.68 -12.81 -2.85
C GLY A 85 3.28 -12.50 -1.49
N LEU A 86 2.47 -12.15 -0.50
CA LEU A 86 2.97 -11.87 0.85
C LEU A 86 3.43 -13.16 1.51
N ARG A 87 4.38 -13.05 2.42
CA ARG A 87 4.93 -14.22 3.10
C ARG A 87 3.94 -14.85 4.07
N THR A 88 3.06 -14.07 4.62
CA THR A 88 2.09 -14.53 5.59
C THR A 88 0.81 -13.74 5.43
N ALA A 89 -0.29 -14.27 5.95
CA ALA A 89 -1.55 -13.55 5.96
C ALA A 89 -1.35 -12.23 6.71
N SER A 90 -1.88 -11.16 6.19
CA SER A 90 -1.59 -9.81 6.65
C SER A 90 -2.85 -8.95 6.62
N PHE A 91 -2.71 -7.73 7.13
CA PHE A 91 -3.73 -6.70 7.00
C PHE A 91 -3.10 -5.48 6.32
N ALA A 92 -3.81 -4.89 5.37
CA ALA A 92 -3.50 -3.52 4.95
C ALA A 92 -4.22 -2.61 5.93
N MET A 93 -3.53 -1.60 6.43
CA MET A 93 -4.05 -0.71 7.46
C MET A 93 -4.30 0.65 6.86
N LEU A 94 -5.57 0.95 6.57
CA LEU A 94 -5.90 2.21 5.91
C LEU A 94 -5.92 3.40 6.87
N GLU A 95 -5.66 3.18 8.14
CA GLU A 95 -5.40 4.27 9.07
C GLU A 95 -3.90 4.59 9.14
N GLN A 96 -3.05 3.77 8.50
CA GLN A 96 -1.60 3.98 8.46
C GLN A 96 -1.19 4.31 7.04
N VAL A 97 -1.69 5.44 6.56
CA VAL A 97 -1.44 5.91 5.20
C VAL A 97 -0.36 6.97 5.25
N ARG A 98 0.57 6.91 4.32
CA ARG A 98 1.58 7.95 4.23
C ARG A 98 2.04 8.13 2.80
N THR A 99 2.57 9.31 2.53
CA THR A 99 3.19 9.63 1.25
C THR A 99 4.69 9.45 1.40
N ILE A 100 5.27 8.65 0.53
CA ILE A 100 6.70 8.40 0.56
C ILE A 100 7.30 8.71 -0.80
N ASP A 101 8.60 8.98 -0.81
CA ASP A 101 9.32 9.14 -2.05
C ASP A 101 9.38 7.79 -2.77
N ARG A 102 9.25 7.80 -4.09
CA ARG A 102 9.30 6.56 -4.88
C ARG A 102 10.56 5.76 -4.61
N MET A 103 11.65 6.45 -4.26
CA MET A 103 12.92 5.79 -4.01
C MET A 103 12.90 4.90 -2.78
N ARG A 104 11.88 5.04 -1.93
CA ARG A 104 11.77 4.17 -0.77
C ARG A 104 11.18 2.81 -1.11
N LEU A 105 10.61 2.66 -2.31
CA LEU A 105 10.06 1.38 -2.73
C LEU A 105 11.18 0.43 -3.10
N GLY A 106 11.05 -0.80 -2.64
CA GLY A 106 12.00 -1.85 -2.94
C GLY A 106 11.39 -2.88 -3.88
N ALA A 107 11.52 -4.15 -3.54
CA ALA A 107 11.08 -5.22 -4.42
C ALA A 107 9.56 -5.27 -4.54
N TYR A 108 9.11 -5.53 -5.74
CA TYR A 108 7.70 -5.76 -6.02
C TYR A 108 7.30 -7.12 -5.43
N ILE A 109 6.14 -7.17 -4.78
CA ILE A 109 5.66 -8.39 -4.15
C ILE A 109 4.51 -8.99 -4.93
N GLY A 110 3.53 -8.19 -5.29
CA GLY A 110 2.34 -8.68 -5.97
C GLY A 110 1.31 -7.59 -6.13
N ARG A 111 0.05 -8.01 -6.30
CA ARG A 111 -1.00 -7.06 -6.62
C ARG A 111 -2.32 -7.56 -6.06
N LEU A 112 -3.17 -6.67 -5.63
CA LEU A 112 -4.51 -7.04 -5.17
C LEU A 112 -5.47 -7.13 -6.35
N ASP A 113 -6.42 -8.05 -6.25
CA ASP A 113 -7.48 -8.15 -7.24
C ASP A 113 -8.51 -7.03 -7.03
N GLY A 114 -9.42 -6.91 -7.99
CA GLY A 114 -10.42 -5.84 -7.95
C GLY A 114 -11.35 -5.91 -6.78
N GLU A 115 -11.69 -7.11 -6.32
CA GLU A 115 -12.59 -7.28 -5.21
C GLU A 115 -11.95 -6.76 -3.92
N ARG A 116 -10.68 -7.08 -3.69
CA ARG A 116 -10.00 -6.60 -2.51
C ARG A 116 -9.71 -5.11 -2.60
N MET A 117 -9.43 -4.62 -3.80
CA MET A 117 -9.26 -3.18 -3.96
C MET A 117 -10.55 -2.42 -3.69
N ALA A 118 -11.71 -2.98 -4.03
CA ALA A 118 -12.99 -2.35 -3.69
C ALA A 118 -13.14 -2.25 -2.16
N ALA A 119 -12.72 -3.29 -1.44
CA ALA A 119 -12.75 -3.23 0.03
C ALA A 119 -11.78 -2.18 0.56
N VAL A 120 -10.62 -2.05 -0.06
CA VAL A 120 -9.65 -1.01 0.31
C VAL A 120 -10.27 0.36 0.11
N ASP A 121 -10.97 0.57 -1.00
CA ASP A 121 -11.60 1.86 -1.29
C ASP A 121 -12.61 2.23 -0.20
N ARG A 122 -13.40 1.26 0.25
CA ARG A 122 -14.35 1.51 1.33
C ARG A 122 -13.63 1.86 2.62
N ALA A 123 -12.54 1.17 2.91
CA ALA A 123 -11.78 1.43 4.12
C ALA A 123 -11.14 2.80 4.08
N ILE A 124 -10.70 3.26 2.90
CA ILE A 124 -10.15 4.61 2.75
C ILE A 124 -11.23 5.65 3.04
N LEU A 125 -12.43 5.46 2.50
CA LEU A 125 -13.52 6.39 2.77
C LEU A 125 -13.81 6.47 4.26
N ILE A 126 -13.83 5.33 4.94
CA ILE A 126 -14.06 5.29 6.38
C ILE A 126 -12.91 5.99 7.11
N SER A 127 -11.69 5.64 6.77
CA SER A 127 -10.52 6.18 7.46
C SER A 127 -10.43 7.70 7.33
N PHE A 128 -10.84 8.23 6.18
CA PHE A 128 -10.76 9.65 5.91
C PHE A 128 -12.03 10.40 6.27
N GLY A 129 -13.05 9.68 6.78
CA GLY A 129 -14.30 10.31 7.17
C GLY A 129 -15.12 10.78 6.00
N LEU A 130 -14.99 10.14 4.85
CA LEU A 130 -15.67 10.54 3.64
C LEU A 130 -16.82 9.63 3.23
N ASP A 131 -17.03 8.57 3.97
CA ASP A 131 -18.04 7.58 3.59
C ASP A 131 -19.46 8.16 3.53
N GLY A 132 -19.75 9.17 4.34
CA GLY A 132 -21.04 9.82 4.29
C GLY A 132 -21.12 11.03 3.41
N LEU A 133 -19.96 11.55 3.00
CA LEU A 133 -19.91 12.80 2.27
C LEU A 133 -19.95 12.64 0.76
N VAL A 134 -19.45 11.53 0.25
CA VAL A 134 -19.38 11.33 -1.19
C VAL A 134 -20.54 10.50 -1.73
N GLY A 135 -21.62 10.38 -0.95
CA GLY A 135 -22.79 9.64 -1.37
C GLY A 135 -22.56 8.14 -1.46
N TYR A 136 -21.49 7.67 -0.84
CA TYR A 136 -21.19 6.26 -0.82
C TYR A 136 -22.22 5.55 0.05
N ASP A 137 -22.79 4.47 -0.44
CA ASP A 137 -23.69 3.66 0.38
C ASP A 137 -23.21 2.22 0.33
N GLY A 138 -23.45 1.51 1.42
CA GLY A 138 -23.00 0.14 1.54
C GLY A 138 -23.57 -0.79 0.49
N LYS A 139 -24.69 -0.42 -0.09
CA LYS A 139 -25.30 -1.26 -1.10
C LYS A 139 -24.47 -1.33 -2.36
N ASN A 140 -23.93 -0.20 -2.76
CA ASN A 140 -23.08 -0.19 -3.94
C ASN A 140 -21.84 -1.00 -3.70
N ALA A 141 -21.35 -0.99 -2.49
CA ALA A 141 -20.15 -1.73 -2.16
C ALA A 141 -20.38 -3.23 -2.17
N GLU A 142 -21.59 -3.67 -1.90
CA GLU A 142 -21.89 -5.07 -1.84
C GLU A 142 -22.15 -5.69 -3.20
N LYS A 143 -22.29 -4.87 -4.19
CA LYS A 143 -22.51 -5.35 -5.52
C LYS A 143 -21.20 -5.61 -6.23
#